data_bbdb5416cd21f77c0e87f9bd802e6227
#
_entry.id   bbdb5416cd21f77c0e87f9bd802e6227
#
_cell.length_a   1.000
_cell.length_b   1.000
_cell.length_c   1.000
_cell.angle_alpha   90.00
_cell.angle_beta   90.00
_cell.angle_gamma   90.00
#
_symmetry.space_group_name_H-M   'P 1'
#
loop_
_entity.id
_entity.type
_entity.pdbx_description
1 polymer ?
#
loop_
_entity_poly.entity_id
_entity_poly.type
_entity_poly.pdbx_seq_one_letter_code
_entity_poly.pdbx_strand_id
1 'polypeptide(L)'
;MVLSGDNAVVIALACRSLEPKQQRNAFIVGTLGIVVLMTGLTSCAALLMSLPWIQLAGSVLLLWIGVKLMLPEDEDGSVNATEHFWTAVKTIIIADIVMSLDNVLGMAGAAKGHYGMLFVGLAITMPLILFGSALLMRLMERFPMLVTLGAGLLGYVAGDMAVGDQAIAAWIEAHAPYLDVIVPIAGALLVVCVGRVLAGRKSRALAERLTVRAQRADIRPGHAA
;
A
#
# COMPACT_ATOMS: atom_id res chain seq x y z
N MET A 1 10.07 -13.19 -8.70
CA MET A 1 10.27 -13.27 -7.23
C MET A 1 10.41 -11.90 -6.58
N VAL A 2 10.98 -10.90 -7.23
CA VAL A 2 11.01 -9.52 -6.71
C VAL A 2 9.60 -8.90 -6.68
N LEU A 3 8.74 -9.25 -7.62
CA LEU A 3 7.36 -8.79 -7.80
C LEU A 3 6.37 -9.12 -6.67
N SER A 4 6.76 -9.90 -5.67
CA SER A 4 5.84 -10.33 -4.60
C SER A 4 6.20 -9.76 -3.23
N GLY A 5 7.40 -9.16 -3.12
CA GLY A 5 7.86 -8.58 -1.86
C GLY A 5 7.19 -7.25 -1.52
N ASP A 6 6.94 -6.44 -2.52
CA ASP A 6 6.25 -5.15 -2.43
C ASP A 6 4.77 -5.32 -2.03
N ASN A 7 4.07 -6.29 -2.62
CA ASN A 7 2.70 -6.64 -2.23
C ASN A 7 2.62 -7.08 -0.77
N ALA A 8 3.60 -7.87 -0.28
CA ALA A 8 3.65 -8.28 1.12
C ALA A 8 3.84 -7.08 2.07
N VAL A 9 4.61 -6.06 1.66
CA VAL A 9 4.79 -4.82 2.44
C VAL A 9 3.50 -4.02 2.51
N VAL A 10 2.79 -3.84 1.39
CA VAL A 10 1.49 -3.13 1.36
C VAL A 10 0.48 -3.80 2.28
N ILE A 11 0.36 -5.12 2.16
CA ILE A 11 -0.56 -5.90 2.99
C ILE A 11 -0.19 -5.77 4.47
N ALA A 12 1.09 -5.90 4.82
CA ALA A 12 1.55 -5.76 6.20
C ALA A 12 1.26 -4.37 6.76
N LEU A 13 1.52 -3.32 5.99
CA LEU A 13 1.24 -1.93 6.37
C LEU A 13 -0.26 -1.67 6.54
N ALA A 14 -1.10 -2.18 5.64
CA ALA A 14 -2.54 -1.98 5.67
C ALA A 14 -3.24 -2.74 6.81
N CYS A 15 -2.69 -3.90 7.19
CA CYS A 15 -3.28 -4.75 8.24
C CYS A 15 -2.72 -4.52 9.64
N ARG A 16 -1.64 -3.72 9.80
CA ARG A 16 -0.91 -3.60 11.07
C ARG A 16 -1.77 -3.14 12.26
N SER A 17 -2.80 -2.32 12.00
CA SER A 17 -3.69 -1.75 13.01
C SER A 17 -4.92 -2.60 13.30
N LEU A 18 -5.11 -3.71 12.58
CA LEU A 18 -6.22 -4.61 12.78
C LEU A 18 -5.93 -5.60 13.92
N GLU A 19 -6.99 -6.04 14.60
CA GLU A 19 -6.90 -7.14 15.57
C GLU A 19 -6.41 -8.45 14.91
N PRO A 20 -5.72 -9.36 15.62
CA PRO A 20 -5.11 -10.56 15.04
C PRO A 20 -6.06 -11.46 14.23
N LYS A 21 -7.34 -11.56 14.67
CA LYS A 21 -8.37 -12.31 13.92
C LYS A 21 -8.75 -11.60 12.62
N GLN A 22 -8.87 -10.28 12.66
CA GLN A 22 -9.21 -9.46 11.50
C GLN A 22 -8.04 -9.38 10.53
N GLN A 23 -6.80 -9.29 11.02
CA GLN A 23 -5.60 -9.36 10.19
C GLN A 23 -5.64 -10.60 9.29
N ARG A 24 -5.86 -11.78 9.87
CA ARG A 24 -5.93 -13.04 9.12
C ARG A 24 -7.05 -13.03 8.07
N ASN A 25 -8.22 -12.51 8.40
CA ASN A 25 -9.35 -12.45 7.47
C ASN A 25 -9.10 -11.41 6.36
N ALA A 26 -8.58 -10.23 6.69
CA ALA A 26 -8.21 -9.20 5.72
C ALA A 26 -7.15 -9.72 4.74
N PHE A 27 -6.22 -10.51 5.24
CA PHE A 27 -5.23 -11.21 4.46
C PHE A 27 -5.87 -12.15 3.44
N ILE A 28 -6.73 -13.06 3.89
CA ILE A 28 -7.37 -14.06 3.03
C ILE A 28 -8.25 -13.35 1.98
N VAL A 29 -9.10 -12.42 2.41
CA VAL A 29 -10.01 -11.69 1.51
C VAL A 29 -9.22 -10.80 0.55
N GLY A 30 -8.21 -10.07 1.03
CA GLY A 30 -7.34 -9.24 0.21
C GLY A 30 -6.61 -10.08 -0.85
N THR A 31 -5.99 -11.18 -0.43
CA THR A 31 -5.25 -12.07 -1.34
C THR A 31 -6.16 -12.74 -2.37
N LEU A 32 -7.36 -13.21 -1.98
CA LEU A 32 -8.34 -13.72 -2.94
C LEU A 32 -8.78 -12.63 -3.93
N GLY A 33 -9.00 -11.42 -3.44
CA GLY A 33 -9.30 -10.25 -4.27
C GLY A 33 -8.21 -9.97 -5.29
N ILE A 34 -6.95 -10.01 -4.87
CA ILE A 34 -5.77 -9.86 -5.74
C ILE A 34 -5.76 -10.91 -6.86
N VAL A 35 -6.01 -12.16 -6.56
CA VAL A 35 -6.03 -13.24 -7.59
C VAL A 35 -7.10 -13.04 -8.64
N VAL A 36 -8.32 -12.78 -8.19
CA VAL A 36 -9.44 -12.51 -9.11
C VAL A 36 -9.14 -11.30 -9.98
N LEU A 37 -8.60 -10.27 -9.36
CA LEU A 37 -8.24 -9.03 -10.03
C LEU A 37 -7.10 -9.22 -11.03
N MET A 38 -6.01 -9.88 -10.63
CA MET A 38 -4.87 -10.19 -11.50
C MET A 38 -5.30 -10.98 -12.73
N THR A 39 -6.19 -11.98 -12.56
CA THR A 39 -6.73 -12.75 -13.69
C THR A 39 -7.53 -11.84 -14.64
N GLY A 40 -8.35 -10.95 -14.09
CA GLY A 40 -9.12 -9.97 -14.88
C GLY A 40 -8.22 -8.96 -15.59
N LEU A 41 -7.28 -8.35 -14.87
CA LEU A 41 -6.34 -7.37 -15.42
C LEU A 41 -5.46 -7.97 -16.52
N THR A 42 -4.96 -9.20 -16.33
CA THR A 42 -4.17 -9.88 -17.37
C THR A 42 -4.98 -10.11 -18.64
N SER A 43 -6.28 -10.37 -18.50
CA SER A 43 -7.18 -10.51 -19.67
C SER A 43 -7.43 -9.18 -20.38
N CYS A 44 -7.39 -8.05 -19.68
CA CYS A 44 -7.58 -6.70 -20.21
C CYS A 44 -6.26 -5.95 -20.44
N ALA A 45 -5.13 -6.60 -20.25
CA ALA A 45 -3.80 -5.99 -20.26
C ALA A 45 -3.53 -5.10 -21.49
N ALA A 46 -3.80 -5.65 -22.67
CA ALA A 46 -3.56 -4.96 -23.94
C ALA A 46 -4.39 -3.66 -24.06
N LEU A 47 -5.60 -3.64 -23.49
CA LEU A 47 -6.48 -2.48 -23.51
C LEU A 47 -5.98 -1.41 -22.48
N LEU A 48 -5.65 -1.84 -21.28
CA LEU A 48 -5.14 -0.94 -20.22
C LEU A 48 -3.83 -0.25 -20.63
N MET A 49 -2.98 -0.99 -21.32
CA MET A 49 -1.70 -0.50 -21.81
C MET A 49 -1.80 0.47 -22.98
N SER A 50 -2.90 0.48 -23.71
CA SER A 50 -3.12 1.48 -24.76
C SER A 50 -3.55 2.85 -24.21
N LEU A 51 -3.82 2.96 -22.91
CA LEU A 51 -4.24 4.20 -22.27
C LEU A 51 -3.02 4.98 -21.76
N PRO A 52 -2.68 6.13 -22.37
CA PRO A 52 -1.65 7.02 -21.84
C PRO A 52 -2.07 7.59 -20.48
N TRP A 53 -1.11 7.95 -19.65
CA TRP A 53 -1.29 8.58 -18.34
C TRP A 53 -1.86 7.66 -17.23
N ILE A 54 -2.14 6.39 -17.51
CA ILE A 54 -2.74 5.49 -16.52
C ILE A 54 -1.74 5.15 -15.39
N GLN A 55 -0.47 4.93 -15.74
CA GLN A 55 0.59 4.66 -14.78
C GLN A 55 0.89 5.90 -13.94
N LEU A 56 0.88 7.09 -14.56
CA LEU A 56 1.05 8.36 -13.85
C LEU A 56 -0.09 8.61 -12.86
N ALA A 57 -1.34 8.35 -13.24
CA ALA A 57 -2.48 8.44 -12.33
C ALA A 57 -2.35 7.43 -11.16
N GLY A 58 -1.94 6.21 -11.46
CA GLY A 58 -1.65 5.17 -10.48
C GLY A 58 -0.52 5.58 -9.52
N SER A 59 0.55 6.18 -10.04
CA SER A 59 1.68 6.64 -9.22
C SER A 59 1.26 7.69 -8.17
N VAL A 60 0.42 8.65 -8.55
CA VAL A 60 -0.12 9.65 -7.61
C VAL A 60 -0.97 8.99 -6.53
N LEU A 61 -1.80 8.01 -6.91
CA LEU A 61 -2.62 7.25 -5.96
C LEU A 61 -1.74 6.44 -5.00
N LEU A 62 -0.67 5.81 -5.50
CA LEU A 62 0.25 5.03 -4.68
C LEU A 62 1.05 5.91 -3.72
N LEU A 63 1.48 7.11 -4.13
CA LEU A 63 2.08 8.11 -3.25
C LEU A 63 1.14 8.48 -2.11
N TRP A 64 -0.14 8.74 -2.43
CA TRP A 64 -1.15 9.04 -1.42
C TRP A 64 -1.36 7.88 -0.44
N ILE A 65 -1.45 6.63 -0.94
CA ILE A 65 -1.55 5.43 -0.09
C ILE A 65 -0.32 5.30 0.81
N GLY A 66 0.89 5.46 0.28
CA GLY A 66 2.13 5.39 1.05
C GLY A 66 2.16 6.39 2.22
N VAL A 67 1.76 7.63 1.96
CA VAL A 67 1.64 8.66 3.01
C VAL A 67 0.55 8.27 4.02
N LYS A 68 -0.64 7.84 3.55
CA LYS A 68 -1.76 7.46 4.42
C LYS A 68 -1.39 6.31 5.34
N LEU A 69 -0.65 5.33 4.87
CA LEU A 69 -0.22 4.18 5.67
C LEU A 69 0.81 4.53 6.76
N MET A 70 1.46 5.70 6.69
CA MET A 70 2.32 6.20 7.76
C MET A 70 1.56 6.90 8.89
N LEU A 71 0.31 7.33 8.65
CA LEU A 71 -0.46 8.06 9.63
C LEU A 71 -0.92 7.12 10.77
N PRO A 72 -0.88 7.59 12.03
CA PRO A 72 -1.53 6.88 13.12
C PRO A 72 -3.04 6.86 12.88
N GLU A 73 -3.70 5.74 13.19
CA GLU A 73 -5.16 5.66 13.16
C GLU A 73 -5.76 6.46 14.30
N ASP A 74 -6.95 7.03 14.08
CA ASP A 74 -7.69 7.71 15.13
C ASP A 74 -8.30 6.64 16.03
N GLU A 75 -7.81 6.54 17.27
CA GLU A 75 -8.40 5.73 18.34
C GLU A 75 -9.70 6.37 18.90
N ASP A 76 -10.34 7.24 18.15
CA ASP A 76 -11.69 7.71 18.52
C ASP A 76 -12.62 6.51 18.41
N GLY A 77 -12.97 5.93 19.57
CA GLY A 77 -13.75 4.70 19.75
C GLY A 77 -15.16 4.67 19.12
N SER A 78 -15.37 5.45 18.07
CA SER A 78 -16.57 5.52 17.25
C SER A 78 -16.46 4.79 15.90
N VAL A 79 -15.24 4.43 15.46
CA VAL A 79 -15.09 3.71 14.19
C VAL A 79 -15.21 2.21 14.47
N ASN A 80 -16.22 1.58 13.89
CA ASN A 80 -16.47 0.15 14.04
C ASN A 80 -15.27 -0.66 13.50
N ALA A 81 -14.88 -1.71 14.22
CA ALA A 81 -13.83 -2.64 13.81
C ALA A 81 -14.03 -3.18 12.38
N THR A 82 -15.30 -3.28 11.94
CA THR A 82 -15.69 -3.64 10.59
C THR A 82 -15.27 -2.59 9.54
N GLU A 83 -15.31 -1.30 9.86
CA GLU A 83 -14.91 -0.23 8.95
C GLU A 83 -13.38 -0.21 8.74
N HIS A 84 -12.62 -0.44 9.81
CA HIS A 84 -11.16 -0.60 9.72
C HIS A 84 -10.77 -1.78 8.84
N PHE A 85 -11.46 -2.92 9.01
CA PHE A 85 -11.25 -4.11 8.18
C PHE A 85 -11.47 -3.81 6.69
N TRP A 86 -12.61 -3.23 6.32
CA TRP A 86 -12.91 -2.93 4.92
C TRP A 86 -12.00 -1.85 4.35
N THR A 87 -11.56 -0.90 5.16
CA THR A 87 -10.58 0.12 4.75
C THR A 87 -9.23 -0.53 4.42
N ALA A 88 -8.76 -1.47 5.25
CA ALA A 88 -7.54 -2.22 4.98
C ALA A 88 -7.68 -3.04 3.69
N VAL A 89 -8.76 -3.82 3.54
CA VAL A 89 -9.01 -4.63 2.33
C VAL A 89 -9.06 -3.76 1.06
N LYS A 90 -9.78 -2.65 1.09
CA LYS A 90 -9.83 -1.71 -0.05
C LYS A 90 -8.45 -1.15 -0.37
N THR A 91 -7.66 -0.77 0.63
CA THR A 91 -6.31 -0.22 0.43
C THR A 91 -5.40 -1.26 -0.22
N ILE A 92 -5.46 -2.53 0.23
CA ILE A 92 -4.71 -3.64 -0.37
C ILE A 92 -5.09 -3.81 -1.84
N ILE A 93 -6.38 -3.93 -2.13
CA ILE A 93 -6.88 -4.16 -3.49
C ILE A 93 -6.51 -2.99 -4.42
N ILE A 94 -6.70 -1.75 -3.98
CA ILE A 94 -6.39 -0.56 -4.80
C ILE A 94 -4.89 -0.45 -5.06
N ALA A 95 -4.06 -0.67 -4.04
CA ALA A 95 -2.61 -0.63 -4.19
C ALA A 95 -2.13 -1.73 -5.16
N ASP A 96 -2.70 -2.94 -5.04
CA ASP A 96 -2.35 -4.05 -5.92
C ASP A 96 -2.77 -3.80 -7.37
N ILE A 97 -3.97 -3.23 -7.61
CA ILE A 97 -4.39 -2.80 -8.96
C ILE A 97 -3.35 -1.88 -9.58
N VAL A 98 -2.93 -0.87 -8.83
CA VAL A 98 -1.99 0.13 -9.32
C VAL A 98 -0.63 -0.50 -9.62
N MET A 99 -0.09 -1.29 -8.69
CA MET A 99 1.21 -1.95 -8.84
C MET A 99 1.20 -3.04 -9.93
N SER A 100 0.03 -3.62 -10.18
CA SER A 100 -0.14 -4.67 -11.19
C SER A 100 -0.18 -4.14 -12.61
N LEU A 101 -0.40 -2.83 -12.80
CA LEU A 101 -0.38 -2.23 -14.14
C LEU A 101 0.96 -2.46 -14.87
N ASP A 102 2.09 -2.35 -14.16
CA ASP A 102 3.40 -2.64 -14.73
C ASP A 102 3.67 -4.14 -14.86
N ASN A 103 3.20 -4.91 -13.87
CA ASN A 103 3.43 -6.35 -13.81
C ASN A 103 2.68 -7.13 -14.87
N VAL A 104 1.53 -6.62 -15.31
CA VAL A 104 0.69 -7.22 -16.37
C VAL A 104 1.45 -7.39 -17.68
N LEU A 105 2.33 -6.44 -18.03
CA LEU A 105 3.23 -6.56 -19.20
C LEU A 105 4.19 -7.71 -19.07
N GLY A 106 4.92 -7.76 -17.95
CA GLY A 106 5.88 -8.82 -17.69
C GLY A 106 5.20 -10.19 -17.70
N MET A 107 4.01 -10.30 -17.11
CA MET A 107 3.24 -11.53 -17.04
C MET A 107 2.63 -11.92 -18.38
N ALA A 108 2.05 -11.00 -19.14
CA ALA A 108 1.51 -11.27 -20.47
C ALA A 108 2.61 -11.72 -21.45
N GLY A 109 3.78 -11.06 -21.38
CA GLY A 109 4.97 -11.44 -22.15
C GLY A 109 5.54 -12.79 -21.75
N ALA A 110 5.63 -13.09 -20.45
CA ALA A 110 6.14 -14.35 -19.94
C ALA A 110 5.19 -15.53 -20.17
N ALA A 111 3.89 -15.29 -20.09
CA ALA A 111 2.88 -16.32 -20.23
C ALA A 111 2.75 -16.83 -21.69
N LYS A 112 3.06 -16.01 -22.70
CA LYS A 112 2.96 -16.37 -24.13
C LYS A 112 1.71 -17.22 -24.45
N GLY A 113 0.58 -16.93 -23.80
CA GLY A 113 -0.66 -17.69 -23.94
C GLY A 113 -0.79 -18.95 -23.06
N HIS A 114 0.19 -19.26 -22.20
CA HIS A 114 0.13 -20.41 -21.30
C HIS A 114 -0.46 -20.01 -19.93
N TYR A 115 -1.77 -19.85 -19.84
CA TYR A 115 -2.47 -19.50 -18.59
C TYR A 115 -2.19 -20.47 -17.43
N GLY A 116 -1.88 -21.75 -17.73
CA GLY A 116 -1.50 -22.73 -16.71
C GLY A 116 -0.25 -22.34 -15.92
N MET A 117 0.76 -21.73 -16.56
CA MET A 117 1.96 -21.24 -15.89
C MET A 117 1.66 -20.05 -14.96
N LEU A 118 0.72 -19.18 -15.33
CA LEU A 118 0.25 -18.09 -14.48
C LEU A 118 -0.40 -18.63 -13.20
N PHE A 119 -1.29 -19.62 -13.31
CA PHE A 119 -1.93 -20.24 -12.14
C PHE A 119 -0.93 -20.91 -11.21
N VAL A 120 0.05 -21.63 -11.75
CA VAL A 120 1.11 -22.27 -10.94
C VAL A 120 1.97 -21.19 -10.25
N GLY A 121 2.36 -20.14 -10.96
CA GLY A 121 3.10 -19.02 -10.39
C GLY A 121 2.35 -18.36 -9.25
N LEU A 122 1.07 -18.03 -9.45
CA LEU A 122 0.19 -17.46 -8.43
C LEU A 122 0.02 -18.40 -7.23
N ALA A 123 -0.18 -19.69 -7.45
CA ALA A 123 -0.35 -20.69 -6.39
C ALA A 123 0.89 -20.82 -5.49
N ILE A 124 2.10 -20.67 -6.05
CA ILE A 124 3.35 -20.68 -5.30
C ILE A 124 3.57 -19.34 -4.59
N THR A 125 3.23 -18.24 -5.24
CA THR A 125 3.44 -16.88 -4.71
C THR A 125 2.53 -16.57 -3.54
N MET A 126 1.29 -17.08 -3.54
CA MET A 126 0.30 -16.88 -2.49
C MET A 126 0.75 -17.24 -1.08
N PRO A 127 1.21 -18.48 -0.82
CA PRO A 127 1.73 -18.84 0.49
C PRO A 127 2.90 -17.96 0.91
N LEU A 128 3.76 -17.61 -0.04
CA LEU A 128 4.95 -16.77 0.22
C LEU A 128 4.55 -15.36 0.67
N ILE A 129 3.54 -14.75 0.03
CA ILE A 129 2.99 -13.45 0.42
C ILE A 129 2.34 -13.56 1.80
N LEU A 130 1.54 -14.61 2.05
CA LEU A 130 0.87 -14.82 3.33
C LEU A 130 1.87 -14.95 4.49
N PHE A 131 2.88 -15.80 4.36
CA PHE A 131 3.90 -15.98 5.38
C PHE A 131 4.81 -14.76 5.51
N GLY A 132 5.20 -14.18 4.37
CA GLY A 132 6.08 -13.01 4.32
C GLY A 132 5.47 -11.80 4.99
N SER A 133 4.21 -11.49 4.73
CA SER A 133 3.54 -10.34 5.33
C SER A 133 3.19 -10.57 6.80
N ALA A 134 2.83 -11.79 7.23
CA ALA A 134 2.68 -12.09 8.65
C ALA A 134 4.01 -11.94 9.42
N LEU A 135 5.13 -12.31 8.80
CA LEU A 135 6.46 -12.09 9.36
C LEU A 135 6.80 -10.59 9.40
N LEU A 136 6.52 -9.86 8.32
CA LEU A 136 6.74 -8.42 8.24
C LEU A 136 5.91 -7.65 9.28
N MET A 137 4.64 -8.01 9.51
CA MET A 137 3.83 -7.38 10.56
C MET A 137 4.47 -7.53 11.94
N ARG A 138 4.86 -8.75 12.32
CA ARG A 138 5.56 -8.98 13.60
C ARG A 138 6.86 -8.20 13.71
N LEU A 139 7.57 -8.07 12.59
CA LEU A 139 8.81 -7.32 12.54
C LEU A 139 8.57 -5.80 12.63
N MET A 140 7.50 -5.29 12.04
CA MET A 140 7.07 -3.89 12.12
C MET A 140 6.63 -3.51 13.54
N GLU A 141 5.97 -4.41 14.27
CA GLU A 141 5.64 -4.21 15.70
C GLU A 141 6.91 -4.07 16.55
N ARG A 142 7.94 -4.84 16.24
CA ARG A 142 9.22 -4.81 16.97
C ARG A 142 10.13 -3.67 16.51
N PHE A 143 10.08 -3.29 15.25
CA PHE A 143 10.93 -2.28 14.62
C PHE A 143 10.08 -1.26 13.84
N PRO A 144 9.60 -0.21 14.51
CA PRO A 144 8.77 0.83 13.86
C PRO A 144 9.41 1.50 12.63
N MET A 145 10.75 1.45 12.52
CA MET A 145 11.46 1.94 11.33
C MET A 145 11.05 1.23 10.05
N LEU A 146 10.63 -0.05 10.14
CA LEU A 146 10.19 -0.82 8.97
C LEU A 146 8.92 -0.26 8.33
N VAL A 147 8.06 0.37 9.13
CA VAL A 147 6.88 1.08 8.60
C VAL A 147 7.32 2.23 7.69
N THR A 148 8.33 3.00 8.13
CA THR A 148 8.87 4.10 7.32
C THR A 148 9.58 3.59 6.06
N LEU A 149 10.34 2.50 6.17
CA LEU A 149 11.02 1.88 5.03
C LEU A 149 10.01 1.32 4.03
N GLY A 150 8.96 0.63 4.51
CA GLY A 150 7.89 0.11 3.66
C GLY A 150 7.13 1.21 2.93
N ALA A 151 6.77 2.29 3.63
CA ALA A 151 6.13 3.44 3.00
C ALA A 151 7.07 4.14 1.99
N GLY A 152 8.36 4.23 2.30
CA GLY A 152 9.39 4.72 1.38
C GLY A 152 9.51 3.85 0.13
N LEU A 153 9.43 2.52 0.28
CA LEU A 153 9.41 1.59 -0.85
C LEU A 153 8.19 1.83 -1.76
N LEU A 154 7.00 2.07 -1.19
CA LEU A 154 5.83 2.44 -1.98
C LEU A 154 6.03 3.76 -2.74
N GLY A 155 6.68 4.73 -2.10
CA GLY A 155 7.06 5.98 -2.76
C GLY A 155 8.05 5.78 -3.91
N TYR A 156 9.01 4.87 -3.73
CA TYR A 156 9.96 4.49 -4.78
C TYR A 156 9.24 3.86 -5.98
N VAL A 157 8.40 2.86 -5.73
CA VAL A 157 7.61 2.18 -6.79
C VAL A 157 6.68 3.16 -7.50
N ALA A 158 6.06 4.09 -6.77
CA ALA A 158 5.23 5.13 -7.38
C ALA A 158 6.04 6.05 -8.31
N GLY A 159 7.27 6.40 -7.93
CA GLY A 159 8.17 7.19 -8.77
C GLY A 159 8.60 6.42 -10.02
N ASP A 160 8.90 5.13 -9.88
CA ASP A 160 9.27 4.23 -10.98
C ASP A 160 8.13 4.10 -11.99
N MET A 161 6.89 3.87 -11.51
CA MET A 161 5.69 3.90 -12.34
C MET A 161 5.51 5.23 -13.09
N ALA A 162 5.81 6.35 -12.44
CA ALA A 162 5.61 7.65 -13.05
C ALA A 162 6.52 7.83 -14.28
N VAL A 163 7.78 7.42 -14.20
CA VAL A 163 8.73 7.53 -15.32
C VAL A 163 8.48 6.48 -16.40
N GLY A 164 7.91 5.32 -16.03
CA GLY A 164 7.55 4.23 -16.93
C GLY A 164 6.29 4.48 -17.77
N ASP A 165 5.51 5.53 -17.51
CA ASP A 165 4.28 5.82 -18.26
C ASP A 165 4.58 6.05 -19.76
N GLN A 166 3.80 5.37 -20.62
CA GLN A 166 3.98 5.41 -22.07
C GLN A 166 3.95 6.83 -22.66
N ALA A 167 3.24 7.75 -22.01
CA ALA A 167 3.13 9.13 -22.50
C ALA A 167 4.45 9.89 -22.36
N ILE A 168 5.31 9.53 -21.39
CA ILE A 168 6.51 10.28 -21.07
C ILE A 168 7.80 9.46 -21.12
N ALA A 169 7.74 8.12 -21.05
CA ALA A 169 8.90 7.24 -21.00
C ALA A 169 9.86 7.48 -22.18
N ALA A 170 9.35 7.49 -23.41
CA ALA A 170 10.16 7.72 -24.60
C ALA A 170 10.85 9.10 -24.60
N TRP A 171 10.18 10.11 -24.06
CA TRP A 171 10.79 11.46 -23.92
C TRP A 171 11.89 11.47 -22.85
N ILE A 172 11.64 10.80 -21.72
CA ILE A 172 12.63 10.67 -20.62
C ILE A 172 13.88 9.94 -21.14
N GLU A 173 13.70 8.79 -21.79
CA GLU A 173 14.81 8.00 -22.33
C GLU A 173 15.67 8.81 -23.32
N ALA A 174 15.04 9.62 -24.18
CA ALA A 174 15.74 10.40 -25.17
C ALA A 174 16.42 11.66 -24.64
N HIS A 175 15.85 12.33 -23.61
CA HIS A 175 16.28 13.67 -23.19
C HIS A 175 16.80 13.74 -21.75
N ALA A 176 16.35 12.84 -20.87
CA ALA A 176 16.65 12.93 -19.44
C ALA A 176 16.72 11.55 -18.76
N PRO A 177 17.57 10.61 -19.22
CA PRO A 177 17.62 9.23 -18.68
C PRO A 177 17.95 9.17 -17.18
N TYR A 178 18.54 10.22 -16.61
CA TYR A 178 18.79 10.30 -15.17
C TYR A 178 17.50 10.40 -14.33
N LEU A 179 16.35 10.74 -14.91
CA LEU A 179 15.07 10.81 -14.23
C LEU A 179 14.59 9.42 -13.79
N ASP A 180 14.97 8.36 -14.50
CA ASP A 180 14.66 6.97 -14.13
C ASP A 180 15.21 6.57 -12.75
N VAL A 181 16.23 7.26 -12.28
CA VAL A 181 16.80 7.04 -10.93
C VAL A 181 16.35 8.12 -9.95
N ILE A 182 16.26 9.38 -10.40
CA ILE A 182 15.96 10.50 -9.50
C ILE A 182 14.50 10.49 -9.05
N VAL A 183 13.55 10.22 -9.97
CA VAL A 183 12.12 10.29 -9.65
C VAL A 183 11.70 9.21 -8.66
N PRO A 184 12.10 7.92 -8.78
CA PRO A 184 11.84 6.92 -7.75
C PRO A 184 12.39 7.30 -6.37
N ILE A 185 13.62 7.78 -6.30
CA ILE A 185 14.24 8.25 -5.06
C ILE A 185 13.49 9.45 -4.48
N ALA A 186 13.11 10.41 -5.31
CA ALA A 186 12.33 11.57 -4.90
C ALA A 186 10.93 11.15 -4.37
N GLY A 187 10.29 10.18 -5.01
CA GLY A 187 9.04 9.58 -4.56
C GLY A 187 9.16 8.94 -3.17
N ALA A 188 10.22 8.16 -2.94
CA ALA A 188 10.52 7.59 -1.64
C ALA A 188 10.70 8.65 -0.56
N LEU A 189 11.53 9.66 -0.84
CA LEU A 189 11.79 10.77 0.08
C LEU A 189 10.52 11.58 0.36
N LEU A 190 9.71 11.85 -0.66
CA LEU A 190 8.45 12.58 -0.54
C LEU A 190 7.51 11.87 0.42
N VAL A 191 7.27 10.57 0.23
CA VAL A 191 6.39 9.78 1.11
C VAL A 191 6.91 9.79 2.54
N VAL A 192 8.21 9.57 2.75
CA VAL A 192 8.81 9.55 4.10
C VAL A 192 8.73 10.92 4.76
N CYS A 193 9.08 12.00 4.06
CA CYS A 193 9.07 13.35 4.62
C CYS A 193 7.64 13.82 4.93
N VAL A 194 6.73 13.71 3.97
CA VAL A 194 5.33 14.13 4.13
C VAL A 194 4.64 13.26 5.18
N GLY A 195 4.84 11.94 5.12
CA GLY A 195 4.27 10.99 6.08
C GLY A 195 4.73 11.28 7.51
N ARG A 196 6.02 11.52 7.74
CA ARG A 196 6.55 11.88 9.07
C ARG A 196 6.01 13.20 9.60
N VAL A 197 5.95 14.22 8.75
CA VAL A 197 5.41 15.54 9.15
C VAL A 197 3.94 15.42 9.52
N LEU A 198 3.13 14.75 8.69
CA LEU A 198 1.71 14.58 8.97
C LEU A 198 1.46 13.66 10.16
N ALA A 199 2.19 12.56 10.30
CA ALA A 199 2.10 11.68 11.47
C ALA A 199 2.43 12.42 12.76
N GLY A 200 3.50 13.24 12.77
CA GLY A 200 3.87 14.05 13.93
C GLY A 200 2.81 15.09 14.28
N ARG A 201 2.19 15.75 13.31
CA ARG A 201 1.08 16.69 13.55
C ARG A 201 -0.15 15.97 14.11
N LYS A 202 -0.52 14.83 13.54
CA LYS A 202 -1.68 14.05 13.98
C LYS A 202 -1.48 13.50 15.40
N SER A 203 -0.30 12.98 15.73
CA SER A 203 0.03 12.51 17.08
C SER A 203 -0.05 13.62 18.13
N ARG A 204 0.42 14.84 17.82
CA ARG A 204 0.32 15.99 18.72
C ARG A 204 -1.15 16.40 18.96
N ALA A 205 -1.94 16.48 17.88
CA ALA A 205 -3.35 16.81 17.99
C ALA A 205 -4.14 15.76 18.79
N LEU A 206 -3.79 14.48 18.66
CA LEU A 206 -4.39 13.40 19.43
C LEU A 206 -4.04 13.50 20.91
N ALA A 207 -2.76 13.75 21.25
CA ALA A 207 -2.31 13.94 22.61
C ALA A 207 -3.01 15.11 23.30
N GLU A 208 -3.19 16.24 22.59
CA GLU A 208 -3.90 17.41 23.10
C GLU A 208 -5.39 17.12 23.37
N ARG A 209 -6.06 16.38 22.48
CA ARG A 209 -7.45 15.95 22.68
C ARG A 209 -7.60 15.04 23.90
N LEU A 210 -6.66 14.11 24.12
CA LEU A 210 -6.68 13.21 25.27
C LEU A 210 -6.46 13.96 26.59
N THR A 211 -5.56 14.94 26.64
CA THR A 211 -5.35 15.77 27.83
C THR A 211 -6.58 16.62 28.17
N VAL A 212 -7.24 17.23 27.17
CA VAL A 212 -8.48 18.00 27.38
C VAL A 212 -9.63 17.08 27.83
N ARG A 213 -9.73 15.85 27.32
CA ARG A 213 -10.72 14.85 27.78
C ARG A 213 -10.48 14.45 29.23
N ALA A 214 -9.24 14.15 29.58
CA ALA A 214 -8.86 13.81 30.97
C ALA A 214 -9.20 14.95 31.96
N GLN A 215 -8.87 16.19 31.62
CA GLN A 215 -9.24 17.36 32.43
C GLN A 215 -10.76 17.55 32.60
N ARG A 216 -11.53 17.33 31.53
CA ARG A 216 -13.00 17.40 31.60
C ARG A 216 -13.62 16.29 32.45
N ALA A 217 -13.00 15.11 32.48
CA ALA A 217 -13.44 13.99 33.33
C ALA A 217 -13.17 14.26 34.80
N ASP A 218 -12.05 14.90 35.11
CA ASP A 218 -11.66 15.27 36.48
C ASP A 218 -12.51 16.42 37.06
N ILE A 219 -13.03 17.31 36.23
CA ILE A 219 -13.90 18.44 36.60
C ILE A 219 -15.37 17.99 36.85
N ARG A 220 -15.73 16.75 36.56
CA ARG A 220 -17.06 16.15 36.87
C ARG A 220 -16.99 15.11 38.00
N PRO A 221 -16.58 15.45 39.24
CA PRO A 221 -16.80 14.57 40.38
C PRO A 221 -18.23 14.81 40.89
N GLY A 222 -19.08 13.82 40.79
CA GLY A 222 -20.22 13.69 41.66
C GLY A 222 -21.52 14.36 41.25
N HIS A 223 -22.29 13.71 40.39
CA HIS A 223 -23.74 13.66 40.45
C HIS A 223 -24.17 12.20 40.36
N ALA A 224 -23.86 11.43 41.40
CA ALA A 224 -24.47 10.13 41.69
C ALA A 224 -24.56 10.05 43.23
N ALA A 225 -25.61 10.66 43.76
CA ALA A 225 -26.16 10.36 45.08
C ALA A 225 -27.68 10.20 44.89
#